data_8ad2ae90f1638380c138137b64c95842
#
_entry.id   8ad2ae90f1638380c138137b64c95842
#
_cell.length_a   1.000
_cell.length_b   1.000
_cell.length_c   1.000
_cell.angle_alpha   90.00
_cell.angle_beta   90.00
_cell.angle_gamma   90.00
#
_symmetry.space_group_name_H-M   'P 1'
#
loop_
_entity.id
_entity.type
_entity.pdbx_description
1 polymer ?
#
loop_
_entity_poly.entity_id
_entity_poly.type
_entity_poly.pdbx_seq_one_letter_code
_entity_poly.pdbx_strand_id
1 'polypeptide(L)'
;MQKFPTIAHVALTVTDLSRSVPWYQRLIGADPVLDEDTGPFRHVVFAIGDTLLGLHQFPEGTTDGPFNERRVGLDHVAFACADRDELSAWQARLDELGLPHGDIVDAGYGSGLALRDPDNIALEFFAPPK
;
A
#
# COMPACT_ATOMS: atom_id res chain seq x y z
N MET A 1 28.70 -13.52 -10.74
CA MET A 1 27.26 -13.75 -10.99
C MET A 1 26.48 -12.47 -10.78
N GLN A 2 25.58 -12.18 -11.67
CA GLN A 2 24.75 -10.99 -11.57
C GLN A 2 23.71 -11.18 -10.45
N LYS A 3 23.61 -10.19 -9.52
CA LYS A 3 22.63 -10.20 -8.45
C LYS A 3 21.28 -9.74 -9.00
N PHE A 4 20.20 -10.41 -8.58
CA PHE A 4 18.87 -9.98 -9.01
C PHE A 4 18.52 -8.60 -8.40
N PRO A 5 18.02 -7.65 -9.20
CA PRO A 5 17.74 -6.30 -8.69
C PRO A 5 16.53 -6.29 -7.73
N THR A 6 16.54 -5.31 -6.85
CA THR A 6 15.43 -5.10 -5.91
C THR A 6 14.21 -4.51 -6.61
N ILE A 7 13.08 -4.49 -5.91
CA ILE A 7 11.86 -3.86 -6.42
C ILE A 7 12.04 -2.35 -6.38
N ALA A 8 11.91 -1.68 -7.54
CA ALA A 8 12.04 -0.24 -7.65
C ALA A 8 10.75 0.50 -7.28
N HIS A 9 9.61 -0.01 -7.75
CA HIS A 9 8.32 0.59 -7.44
C HIS A 9 7.19 -0.43 -7.60
N VAL A 10 6.05 -0.10 -7.00
CA VAL A 10 4.80 -0.84 -7.14
C VAL A 10 3.74 0.17 -7.58
N ALA A 11 2.93 -0.19 -8.56
CA ALA A 11 1.81 0.65 -9.00
C ALA A 11 0.50 -0.09 -8.78
N LEU A 12 -0.45 0.59 -8.17
CA LEU A 12 -1.78 0.09 -7.89
C LEU A 12 -2.80 0.80 -8.77
N THR A 13 -3.70 0.07 -9.39
CA THR A 13 -4.81 0.68 -10.10
C THR A 13 -5.94 0.97 -9.13
N VAL A 14 -6.34 2.24 -9.06
CA VAL A 14 -7.43 2.71 -8.20
C VAL A 14 -8.59 3.20 -9.06
N THR A 15 -9.79 3.23 -8.49
CA THR A 15 -10.98 3.69 -9.22
C THR A 15 -11.08 5.20 -9.29
N ASP A 16 -10.59 5.91 -8.26
CA ASP A 16 -10.75 7.36 -8.13
C ASP A 16 -9.59 7.97 -7.33
N LEU A 17 -8.69 8.65 -8.00
CA LEU A 17 -7.54 9.31 -7.37
C LEU A 17 -7.98 10.40 -6.40
N SER A 18 -9.11 11.06 -6.63
CA SER A 18 -9.59 12.10 -5.72
C SER A 18 -9.94 11.54 -4.35
N ARG A 19 -10.26 10.26 -4.27
CA ARG A 19 -10.52 9.53 -3.02
C ARG A 19 -9.26 8.86 -2.48
N SER A 20 -8.48 8.22 -3.35
CA SER A 20 -7.33 7.42 -2.94
C SER A 20 -6.14 8.29 -2.49
N VAL A 21 -5.86 9.40 -3.18
CA VAL A 21 -4.70 10.25 -2.84
C VAL A 21 -4.79 10.79 -1.41
N PRO A 22 -5.91 11.41 -0.96
CA PRO A 22 -6.00 11.87 0.43
C PRO A 22 -5.86 10.73 1.44
N TRP A 23 -6.39 9.55 1.12
CA TRP A 23 -6.28 8.40 2.01
C TRP A 23 -4.83 7.97 2.19
N TYR A 24 -4.09 7.84 1.08
CA TYR A 24 -2.67 7.46 1.14
C TYR A 24 -1.80 8.57 1.75
N GLN A 25 -2.13 9.85 1.53
CA GLN A 25 -1.44 10.95 2.20
C GLN A 25 -1.57 10.85 3.73
N ARG A 26 -2.77 10.49 4.22
CA ARG A 26 -2.98 10.29 5.66
C ARG A 26 -2.20 9.08 6.18
N LEU A 27 -2.23 7.97 5.46
CA LEU A 27 -1.53 6.76 5.86
C LEU A 27 -0.02 6.97 5.87
N ILE A 28 0.53 7.50 4.79
CA ILE A 28 1.98 7.67 4.60
C ILE A 28 2.50 8.85 5.40
N GLY A 29 1.67 9.88 5.60
CA GLY A 29 2.06 11.08 6.31
C GLY A 29 2.93 12.03 5.49
N ALA A 30 2.82 11.98 4.17
CA ALA A 30 3.62 12.80 3.25
C ALA A 30 2.81 13.09 1.98
N ASP A 31 3.20 14.14 1.29
CA ASP A 31 2.64 14.48 -0.01
C ASP A 31 3.27 13.61 -1.11
N PRO A 32 2.56 13.40 -2.23
CA PRO A 32 3.15 12.71 -3.37
C PRO A 32 4.31 13.51 -3.97
N VAL A 33 5.25 12.80 -4.59
CA VAL A 33 6.40 13.39 -5.28
C VAL A 33 6.12 13.62 -6.76
N LEU A 34 5.06 13.06 -7.30
CA LEU A 34 4.67 13.19 -8.70
C LEU A 34 3.15 13.08 -8.83
N ASP A 35 2.57 13.95 -9.66
CA ASP A 35 1.17 13.91 -10.05
C ASP A 35 1.13 14.29 -11.54
N GLU A 36 0.85 13.32 -12.40
CA GLU A 36 1.01 13.50 -13.84
C GLU A 36 -0.13 12.82 -14.60
N ASP A 37 -0.68 13.56 -15.56
CA ASP A 37 -1.60 12.99 -16.56
C ASP A 37 -0.77 12.65 -17.80
N THR A 38 -0.61 11.35 -18.08
CA THR A 38 0.19 10.88 -19.22
C THR A 38 -0.63 10.81 -20.50
N GLY A 39 -1.96 11.02 -20.43
CA GLY A 39 -2.91 10.77 -21.50
C GLY A 39 -3.58 9.42 -21.35
N PRO A 40 -2.89 8.29 -21.52
CA PRO A 40 -3.48 6.97 -21.30
C PRO A 40 -3.93 6.70 -19.86
N PHE A 41 -3.28 7.32 -18.90
CA PHE A 41 -3.65 7.22 -17.49
C PHE A 41 -3.11 8.44 -16.72
N ARG A 42 -3.71 8.69 -15.55
CA ARG A 42 -3.17 9.63 -14.59
C ARG A 42 -2.56 8.85 -13.44
N HIS A 43 -1.38 9.27 -12.97
CA HIS A 43 -0.76 8.63 -11.82
C HIS A 43 -0.25 9.64 -10.81
N VAL A 44 -0.30 9.22 -9.54
CA VAL A 44 0.23 9.95 -8.40
C VAL A 44 1.21 9.00 -7.72
N VAL A 45 2.42 9.48 -7.41
CA VAL A 45 3.49 8.63 -6.88
C VAL A 45 3.95 9.16 -5.53
N PHE A 46 4.08 8.26 -4.57
CA PHE A 46 4.64 8.52 -3.24
C PHE A 46 6.01 7.89 -3.13
N ALA A 47 6.95 8.58 -2.48
CA ALA A 47 8.24 8.00 -2.12
C ALA A 47 8.12 7.32 -0.75
N ILE A 48 8.53 6.05 -0.68
CA ILE A 48 8.53 5.25 0.54
C ILE A 48 9.94 4.67 0.70
N GLY A 49 10.79 5.35 1.48
CA GLY A 49 12.20 4.97 1.56
C GLY A 49 12.83 4.96 0.17
N ASP A 50 13.42 3.84 -0.22
CA ASP A 50 14.06 3.67 -1.54
C ASP A 50 13.09 3.13 -2.59
N THR A 51 11.81 2.98 -2.25
CA THR A 51 10.79 2.42 -3.13
C THR A 51 9.75 3.49 -3.45
N LEU A 52 9.13 3.39 -4.61
CA LEU A 52 8.03 4.27 -5.00
C LEU A 52 6.72 3.47 -5.00
N LEU A 53 5.65 4.10 -4.52
CA LEU A 53 4.30 3.56 -4.61
C LEU A 53 3.47 4.47 -5.52
N GLY A 54 3.03 3.93 -6.65
CA GLY A 54 2.22 4.65 -7.61
C GLY A 54 0.74 4.28 -7.52
N LEU A 55 -0.11 5.26 -7.74
CA LEU A 55 -1.55 5.07 -7.88
C LEU A 55 -1.94 5.49 -9.29
N HIS A 56 -2.56 4.58 -10.04
CA HIS A 56 -2.95 4.80 -11.44
C HIS A 56 -4.47 4.83 -11.56
N GLN A 57 -4.98 5.79 -12.32
CA GLN A 57 -6.39 5.84 -12.69
C GLN A 57 -6.50 5.92 -14.22
N PHE A 58 -7.32 5.04 -14.78
CA PHE A 58 -7.57 5.03 -16.23
C PHE A 58 -8.82 5.85 -16.56
N PRO A 59 -8.80 6.64 -17.64
CA PRO A 59 -9.94 7.49 -18.02
C PRO A 59 -11.22 6.72 -18.26
N GLU A 60 -11.11 5.47 -18.75
CA GLU A 60 -12.24 4.60 -19.08
C GLU A 60 -12.72 3.79 -17.87
N GLY A 61 -12.12 4.01 -16.69
CA GLY A 61 -12.43 3.25 -15.49
C GLY A 61 -11.69 1.92 -15.42
N THR A 62 -12.05 1.14 -14.41
CA THR A 62 -11.42 -0.16 -14.14
C THR A 62 -12.24 -1.29 -14.75
N THR A 63 -11.58 -2.44 -14.97
CA THR A 63 -12.23 -3.69 -15.38
C THR A 63 -12.30 -4.67 -14.21
N ASP A 64 -13.14 -5.69 -14.32
CA ASP A 64 -13.24 -6.82 -13.39
C ASP A 64 -13.63 -6.47 -11.95
N GLY A 65 -14.21 -5.27 -11.72
CA GLY A 65 -14.73 -4.89 -10.40
C GLY A 65 -13.66 -4.54 -9.38
N PRO A 66 -13.99 -4.56 -8.07
CA PRO A 66 -13.07 -4.17 -7.01
C PRO A 66 -11.93 -5.17 -6.84
N PHE A 67 -10.89 -4.75 -6.13
CA PHE A 67 -9.75 -5.62 -5.83
C PHE A 67 -10.19 -6.88 -5.09
N ASN A 68 -9.60 -8.01 -5.49
CA ASN A 68 -9.79 -9.29 -4.84
C ASN A 68 -8.48 -10.08 -4.94
N GLU A 69 -7.89 -10.39 -3.80
CA GLU A 69 -6.64 -11.14 -3.70
C GLU A 69 -6.72 -12.58 -4.22
N ARG A 70 -7.94 -13.10 -4.40
CA ARG A 70 -8.13 -14.44 -4.95
C ARG A 70 -7.97 -14.52 -6.46
N ARG A 71 -7.87 -13.36 -7.13
CA ARG A 71 -7.55 -13.30 -8.55
C ARG A 71 -6.04 -13.51 -8.72
N VAL A 72 -5.67 -14.20 -9.79
CA VAL A 72 -4.24 -14.39 -10.10
C VAL A 72 -3.58 -13.03 -10.30
N GLY A 73 -2.50 -12.76 -9.56
CA GLY A 73 -1.77 -11.50 -9.62
C GLY A 73 -1.30 -11.08 -8.24
N LEU A 74 -1.48 -9.82 -7.92
CA LEU A 74 -1.10 -9.27 -6.63
C LEU A 74 -2.03 -9.79 -5.53
N ASP A 75 -1.45 -10.24 -4.42
CA ASP A 75 -2.21 -10.59 -3.21
C ASP A 75 -2.28 -9.38 -2.28
N HIS A 76 -1.14 -8.83 -1.89
CA HIS A 76 -1.07 -7.66 -1.02
C HIS A 76 0.28 -6.94 -1.15
N VAL A 77 0.34 -5.74 -0.60
CA VAL A 77 1.59 -4.98 -0.47
C VAL A 77 1.89 -4.86 1.02
N ALA A 78 3.10 -5.23 1.43
CA ALA A 78 3.54 -5.14 2.82
C ALA A 78 4.59 -4.06 2.99
N PHE A 79 4.42 -3.25 4.05
CA PHE A 79 5.37 -2.22 4.46
C PHE A 79 6.20 -2.76 5.62
N ALA A 80 7.52 -2.58 5.55
CA ALA A 80 8.44 -3.18 6.49
C ALA A 80 8.54 -2.39 7.79
N CYS A 81 8.24 -3.04 8.91
CA CYS A 81 8.56 -2.56 10.24
C CYS A 81 9.85 -3.23 10.71
N ALA A 82 10.68 -2.51 11.44
CA ALA A 82 11.94 -3.05 11.95
C ALA A 82 11.73 -4.17 12.96
N ASP A 83 10.70 -4.04 13.79
CA ASP A 83 10.40 -4.99 14.86
C ASP A 83 8.92 -4.95 15.27
N ARG A 84 8.58 -5.79 16.22
CA ARG A 84 7.23 -5.93 16.75
C ARG A 84 6.73 -4.65 17.45
N ASP A 85 7.63 -3.89 18.06
CA ASP A 85 7.29 -2.63 18.74
C ASP A 85 6.88 -1.57 17.73
N GLU A 86 7.58 -1.48 16.61
CA GLU A 86 7.20 -0.58 15.52
C GLU A 86 5.84 -0.97 14.93
N LEU A 87 5.58 -2.26 14.80
CA LEU A 87 4.28 -2.74 14.33
C LEU A 87 3.15 -2.33 15.28
N SER A 88 3.38 -2.44 16.59
CA SER A 88 2.41 -1.98 17.60
C SER A 88 2.19 -0.48 17.54
N ALA A 89 3.24 0.29 17.25
CA ALA A 89 3.13 1.74 17.06
C ALA A 89 2.26 2.06 15.83
N TRP A 90 2.37 1.29 14.77
CA TRP A 90 1.51 1.46 13.60
C TRP A 90 0.05 1.13 13.90
N GLN A 91 -0.21 0.10 14.71
CA GLN A 91 -1.58 -0.19 15.14
C GLN A 91 -2.20 1.02 15.85
N ALA A 92 -1.46 1.62 16.78
CA ALA A 92 -1.90 2.83 17.48
C ALA A 92 -2.10 4.01 16.52
N ARG A 93 -1.21 4.15 15.55
CA ARG A 93 -1.30 5.23 14.56
C ARG A 93 -2.52 5.09 13.67
N LEU A 94 -2.85 3.87 13.22
CA LEU A 94 -4.05 3.63 12.43
C LEU A 94 -5.31 3.97 13.23
N ASP A 95 -5.34 3.63 14.52
CA ASP A 95 -6.44 4.02 15.41
C ASP A 95 -6.58 5.54 15.50
N GLU A 96 -5.48 6.27 15.68
CA GLU A 96 -5.49 7.73 15.71
C GLU A 96 -6.03 8.33 14.41
N LEU A 97 -5.68 7.72 13.26
CA LEU A 97 -6.13 8.18 11.95
C LEU A 97 -7.58 7.78 11.66
N GLY A 98 -8.16 6.92 12.48
CA GLY A 98 -9.51 6.40 12.25
C GLY A 98 -9.58 5.46 11.06
N LEU A 99 -8.48 4.81 10.71
CA LEU A 99 -8.42 3.85 9.60
C LEU A 99 -8.71 2.44 10.12
N PRO A 100 -9.76 1.78 9.65
CA PRO A 100 -10.05 0.40 10.05
C PRO A 100 -8.91 -0.54 9.68
N HIS A 101 -8.62 -1.48 10.57
CA HIS A 101 -7.56 -2.46 10.39
C HIS A 101 -7.88 -3.74 11.14
N GLY A 102 -7.15 -4.82 10.86
CA GLY A 102 -7.26 -6.06 11.61
C GLY A 102 -6.44 -6.01 12.90
N ASP A 103 -6.45 -7.12 13.61
CA ASP A 103 -5.59 -7.32 14.77
C ASP A 103 -4.19 -7.73 14.31
N ILE A 104 -3.18 -7.51 15.13
CA ILE A 104 -1.84 -8.03 14.86
C ILE A 104 -1.88 -9.55 14.97
N VAL A 105 -1.39 -10.22 13.92
CA VAL A 105 -1.29 -11.68 13.87
C VAL A 105 0.18 -12.06 13.98
N ASP A 106 0.54 -12.78 15.03
CA ASP A 106 1.89 -13.28 15.25
C ASP A 106 2.00 -14.70 14.68
N ALA A 107 3.02 -14.92 13.85
CA ALA A 107 3.31 -16.21 13.23
C ALA A 107 4.82 -16.50 13.31
N GLY A 108 5.20 -17.73 13.01
CA GLY A 108 6.61 -18.13 13.07
C GLY A 108 7.51 -17.36 12.11
N TYR A 109 6.96 -16.89 11.00
CA TYR A 109 7.70 -16.14 9.97
C TYR A 109 7.65 -14.63 10.18
N GLY A 110 6.93 -14.14 11.17
CA GLY A 110 6.81 -12.71 11.48
C GLY A 110 5.42 -12.33 11.94
N SER A 111 5.20 -11.03 12.10
CA SER A 111 3.94 -10.49 12.59
C SER A 111 3.36 -9.50 11.57
N GLY A 112 2.06 -9.57 11.34
CA GLY A 112 1.36 -8.76 10.34
C GLY A 112 0.19 -7.98 10.92
N LEU A 113 -0.05 -6.81 10.34
CA LEU A 113 -1.17 -5.93 10.63
C LEU A 113 -1.80 -5.54 9.29
N ALA A 114 -2.99 -6.06 9.00
CA ALA A 114 -3.65 -5.89 7.72
C ALA A 114 -4.64 -4.74 7.73
N LEU A 115 -4.74 -4.05 6.60
CA LEU A 115 -5.79 -3.06 6.36
C LEU A 115 -6.16 -3.06 4.89
N ARG A 116 -7.22 -2.34 4.55
CA ARG A 116 -7.71 -2.21 3.17
C ARG A 116 -7.76 -0.75 2.77
N ASP A 117 -7.37 -0.44 1.54
CA ASP A 117 -7.51 0.90 1.00
C ASP A 117 -8.95 1.17 0.50
N PRO A 118 -9.27 2.38 -0.01
CA PRO A 118 -10.63 2.68 -0.49
C PRO A 118 -11.16 1.75 -1.59
N ASP A 119 -10.29 1.10 -2.35
CA ASP A 119 -10.66 0.12 -3.38
C ASP A 119 -10.58 -1.32 -2.90
N ASN A 120 -10.50 -1.52 -1.59
CA ASN A 120 -10.34 -2.84 -0.97
C ASN A 120 -8.99 -3.51 -1.29
N ILE A 121 -8.00 -2.74 -1.73
CA ILE A 121 -6.67 -3.29 -1.98
C ILE A 121 -6.03 -3.69 -0.65
N ALA A 122 -5.50 -4.90 -0.60
CA ALA A 122 -4.91 -5.46 0.62
C ALA A 122 -3.54 -4.86 0.88
N LEU A 123 -3.39 -4.24 2.05
CA LEU A 123 -2.14 -3.66 2.54
C LEU A 123 -1.79 -4.31 3.89
N GLU A 124 -0.51 -4.31 4.21
CA GLU A 124 -0.03 -4.91 5.46
C GLU A 124 1.18 -4.14 5.99
N PHE A 125 1.25 -3.99 7.30
CA PHE A 125 2.51 -3.67 7.97
C PHE A 125 3.06 -4.97 8.53
N PHE A 126 4.32 -5.24 8.29
CA PHE A 126 4.93 -6.54 8.60
C PHE A 126 6.25 -6.36 9.35
N ALA A 127 6.39 -7.09 10.46
CA ALA A 127 7.62 -7.15 11.24
C ALA A 127 8.22 -8.56 11.17
N PRO A 128 9.55 -8.68 11.06
CA PRO A 128 10.20 -9.99 11.02
C PRO A 128 10.06 -10.70 12.37
N PRO A 129 10.30 -12.02 12.44
CA PRO A 129 10.32 -12.75 13.71
C PRO A 129 11.46 -12.27 14.60
N LYS A 130 11.28 -12.43 15.88
CA LYS A 130 12.31 -12.08 16.89
C LYS A 130 13.51 -13.02 16.82
#